data_71ba7d6e9243fa00b40b02c6d9ec55f6
#
_entry.id   71ba7d6e9243fa00b40b02c6d9ec55f6
#
_cell.length_a   1.000
_cell.length_b   1.000
_cell.length_c   1.000
_cell.angle_alpha   90.00
_cell.angle_beta   90.00
_cell.angle_gamma   90.00
#
_symmetry.space_group_name_H-M   'P 1'
#
loop_
_entity.id
_entity.type
_entity.pdbx_description
1 polymer ?
#
loop_
_entity_poly.entity_id
_entity_poly.type
_entity_poly.pdbx_seq_one_letter_code
_entity_poly.pdbx_strand_id
1 'polypeptide(L)'
;AGFYPYTPLHLRSLGLEHASAWMSLGQITEIIAMFALGGLLVRWRLKWIFAAGLTLGVVRFALSALDTRAGLITGILLHGASFTLVLITAQIYVDQRVDPAWRGRAQALLSLVNGGFGNMLGYLGTGGWFALCTASGTTRWPAFWGGLSAAMAAVLVFFLLSYRGRSTGLSPAPAPPAS
;
A
#
# COMPACT_ATOMS: atom_id res chain seq x y z
N ALA A 1 4.11 -1.35 7.24
CA ALA A 1 4.90 -1.71 8.42
C ALA A 1 5.15 -3.22 8.51
N GLY A 2 4.12 -4.10 8.59
CA GLY A 2 4.31 -5.54 8.84
C GLY A 2 5.02 -6.37 7.77
N PHE A 3 5.14 -5.89 6.54
CA PHE A 3 5.75 -6.66 5.45
C PHE A 3 7.26 -6.89 5.65
N TYR A 4 8.02 -5.83 5.79
CA TYR A 4 9.48 -5.92 5.80
C TYR A 4 10.09 -6.76 6.94
N PRO A 5 9.64 -6.66 8.21
CA PRO A 5 10.24 -7.46 9.28
C PRO A 5 9.80 -8.92 9.28
N TYR A 6 8.59 -9.24 8.84
CA TYR A 6 8.02 -10.59 8.99
C TYR A 6 8.09 -11.46 7.74
N THR A 7 8.16 -10.87 6.54
CA THR A 7 8.32 -11.64 5.29
C THR A 7 9.64 -12.46 5.28
N PRO A 8 10.81 -11.92 5.68
CA PRO A 8 12.03 -12.70 5.76
C PRO A 8 11.95 -13.87 6.74
N LEU A 9 11.25 -13.69 7.87
CA LEU A 9 11.06 -14.75 8.85
C LEU A 9 10.21 -15.89 8.28
N HIS A 10 9.13 -15.54 7.59
CA HIS A 10 8.25 -16.49 6.94
C HIS A 10 8.94 -17.22 5.75
N LEU A 11 9.74 -16.51 4.95
CA LEU A 11 10.54 -17.13 3.88
C LEU A 11 11.47 -18.21 4.46
N ARG A 12 12.16 -17.90 5.55
CA ARG A 12 13.06 -18.86 6.22
C ARG A 12 12.29 -20.06 6.78
N SER A 13 11.11 -19.86 7.38
CA SER A 13 10.30 -20.98 7.89
C SER A 13 9.81 -21.92 6.77
N LEU A 14 9.69 -21.42 5.53
CA LEU A 14 9.39 -22.23 4.34
C LEU A 14 10.64 -22.82 3.67
N GLY A 15 11.83 -22.67 4.28
CA GLY A 15 13.09 -23.18 3.73
C GLY A 15 13.59 -22.40 2.51
N LEU A 16 13.19 -21.12 2.37
CA LEU A 16 13.69 -20.22 1.34
C LEU A 16 14.81 -19.38 1.92
N GLU A 17 16.04 -19.72 1.54
CA GLU A 17 17.22 -18.92 1.85
C GLU A 17 17.28 -17.65 1.01
N HIS A 18 18.22 -16.75 1.34
CA HIS A 18 18.40 -15.48 0.61
C HIS A 18 17.14 -14.60 0.53
N ALA A 19 16.48 -14.41 1.67
CA ALA A 19 15.22 -13.64 1.76
C ALA A 19 15.30 -12.27 1.06
N SER A 20 16.45 -11.57 1.11
CA SER A 20 16.66 -10.30 0.43
C SER A 20 16.51 -10.40 -1.11
N ALA A 21 16.98 -11.50 -1.71
CA ALA A 21 16.82 -11.72 -3.15
C ALA A 21 15.35 -11.92 -3.52
N TRP A 22 14.60 -12.68 -2.73
CA TRP A 22 13.16 -12.83 -2.94
C TRP A 22 12.40 -11.52 -2.77
N MET A 23 12.77 -10.73 -1.77
CA MET A 23 12.11 -9.42 -1.55
C MET A 23 12.41 -8.41 -2.66
N SER A 24 13.54 -8.53 -3.38
CA SER A 24 13.86 -7.68 -4.54
C SER A 24 12.85 -7.82 -5.68
N LEU A 25 12.15 -8.95 -5.79
CA LEU A 25 11.07 -9.12 -6.76
C LEU A 25 9.94 -8.09 -6.57
N GLY A 26 9.68 -7.69 -5.32
CA GLY A 26 8.73 -6.62 -5.03
C GLY A 26 9.17 -5.27 -5.61
N GLN A 27 10.46 -4.97 -5.61
CA GLN A 27 11.00 -3.73 -6.20
C GLN A 27 10.88 -3.71 -7.72
N ILE A 28 11.07 -4.86 -8.38
CA ILE A 28 10.87 -4.97 -9.83
C ILE A 28 9.42 -4.64 -10.20
N THR A 29 8.47 -5.21 -9.48
CA THR A 29 7.05 -4.93 -9.72
C THR A 29 6.65 -3.51 -9.35
N GLU A 30 7.31 -2.90 -8.38
CA GLU A 30 7.15 -1.47 -8.04
C GLU A 30 7.55 -0.58 -9.21
N ILE A 31 8.71 -0.84 -9.82
CA ILE A 31 9.19 -0.09 -11.00
C ILE A 31 8.22 -0.26 -12.17
N ILE A 32 7.79 -1.48 -12.46
CA ILE A 32 6.80 -1.75 -13.53
C ILE A 32 5.49 -0.99 -13.25
N ALA A 33 5.01 -1.02 -12.01
CA ALA A 33 3.79 -0.32 -11.63
C ALA A 33 3.92 1.20 -11.74
N MET A 34 5.09 1.78 -11.46
CA MET A 34 5.35 3.21 -11.65
C MET A 34 5.21 3.62 -13.12
N PHE A 35 5.77 2.84 -14.06
CA PHE A 35 5.59 3.11 -15.48
C PHE A 35 4.14 2.95 -15.94
N ALA A 36 3.44 1.92 -15.43
CA ALA A 36 2.03 1.68 -15.75
C ALA A 36 1.10 2.76 -15.18
N LEU A 37 1.47 3.38 -14.04
CA LEU A 37 0.64 4.34 -13.34
C LEU A 37 0.32 5.56 -14.22
N GLY A 38 1.25 6.03 -15.04
CA GLY A 38 1.01 7.14 -15.98
C GLY A 38 -0.16 6.86 -16.91
N GLY A 39 -0.20 5.67 -17.51
CA GLY A 39 -1.31 5.24 -18.36
C GLY A 39 -2.63 5.01 -17.60
N LEU A 40 -2.54 4.54 -16.35
CA LEU A 40 -3.71 4.37 -15.49
C LEU A 40 -4.34 5.71 -15.10
N LEU A 41 -3.53 6.72 -14.79
CA LEU A 41 -4.01 8.06 -14.43
C LEU A 41 -4.78 8.77 -15.55
N VAL A 42 -4.48 8.45 -16.81
CA VAL A 42 -5.21 8.97 -17.97
C VAL A 42 -6.59 8.30 -18.13
N ARG A 43 -6.69 7.01 -17.78
CA ARG A 43 -7.89 6.20 -18.06
C ARG A 43 -8.81 6.05 -16.85
N TRP A 44 -8.26 6.06 -15.66
CA TRP A 44 -8.96 5.74 -14.43
C TRP A 44 -9.00 6.93 -13.49
N ARG A 45 -10.10 7.07 -12.74
CA ARG A 45 -10.21 8.07 -11.66
C ARG A 45 -9.32 7.65 -10.50
N LEU A 46 -8.68 8.62 -9.84
CA LEU A 46 -7.78 8.40 -8.70
C LEU A 46 -8.36 7.45 -7.63
N LYS A 47 -9.68 7.57 -7.37
CA LYS A 47 -10.40 6.68 -6.44
C LYS A 47 -10.18 5.20 -6.76
N TRP A 48 -10.32 4.84 -8.04
CA TRP A 48 -10.25 3.44 -8.46
C TRP A 48 -8.83 2.91 -8.49
N ILE A 49 -7.85 3.77 -8.80
CA ILE A 49 -6.42 3.43 -8.72
C ILE A 49 -6.05 3.13 -7.27
N PHE A 50 -6.48 3.99 -6.34
CA PHE A 50 -6.23 3.80 -4.90
C PHE A 50 -6.94 2.54 -4.38
N ALA A 51 -8.20 2.33 -4.75
CA ALA A 51 -8.95 1.12 -4.39
C ALA A 51 -8.30 -0.15 -4.93
N ALA A 52 -7.82 -0.14 -6.18
CA ALA A 52 -7.06 -1.25 -6.76
C ALA A 52 -5.78 -1.55 -5.97
N GLY A 53 -5.03 -0.52 -5.57
CA GLY A 53 -3.85 -0.67 -4.72
C GLY A 53 -4.17 -1.30 -3.36
N LEU A 54 -5.25 -0.87 -2.70
CA LEU A 54 -5.71 -1.46 -1.45
C LEU A 54 -6.18 -2.91 -1.64
N THR A 55 -6.89 -3.21 -2.74
CA THR A 55 -7.33 -4.57 -3.08
C THR A 55 -6.14 -5.49 -3.28
N LEU A 56 -5.10 -5.05 -4.01
CA LEU A 56 -3.85 -5.80 -4.12
C LEU A 56 -3.20 -6.02 -2.76
N GLY A 57 -3.30 -5.03 -1.85
CA GLY A 57 -2.85 -5.15 -0.47
C GLY A 57 -3.59 -6.23 0.31
N VAL A 58 -4.91 -6.37 0.15
CA VAL A 58 -5.71 -7.46 0.74
C VAL A 58 -5.29 -8.80 0.16
N VAL A 59 -5.26 -8.90 -1.18
CA VAL A 59 -4.96 -10.16 -1.88
C VAL A 59 -3.56 -10.68 -1.53
N ARG A 60 -2.54 -9.82 -1.48
CA ARG A 60 -1.18 -10.24 -1.14
C ARG A 60 -1.08 -10.85 0.25
N PHE A 61 -1.76 -10.26 1.25
CA PHE A 61 -1.75 -10.80 2.61
C PHE A 61 -2.58 -12.08 2.71
N ALA A 62 -3.69 -12.17 1.97
CA ALA A 62 -4.47 -13.41 1.87
C ALA A 62 -3.65 -14.55 1.24
N LEU A 63 -2.89 -14.28 0.18
CA LEU A 63 -1.99 -15.25 -0.44
C LEU A 63 -0.84 -15.67 0.51
N SER A 64 -0.30 -14.72 1.27
CA SER A 64 0.72 -15.04 2.28
C SER A 64 0.17 -15.89 3.42
N ALA A 65 -1.15 -15.78 3.71
CA ALA A 65 -1.83 -16.60 4.72
C ALA A 65 -2.05 -18.06 4.30
N LEU A 66 -1.87 -18.39 3.01
CA LEU A 66 -1.91 -19.78 2.54
C LEU A 66 -0.73 -20.62 3.04
N ASP A 67 0.29 -19.98 3.62
CA ASP A 67 1.49 -20.62 4.19
C ASP A 67 2.22 -21.54 3.18
N THR A 68 2.27 -21.07 1.93
CA THR A 68 2.93 -21.79 0.82
C THR A 68 3.99 -20.91 0.18
N ARG A 69 5.04 -21.54 -0.37
CA ARG A 69 6.10 -20.81 -1.10
C ARG A 69 5.53 -19.96 -2.24
N ALA A 70 4.64 -20.54 -3.04
CA ALA A 70 4.02 -19.84 -4.17
C ALA A 70 3.15 -18.66 -3.69
N GLY A 71 2.34 -18.85 -2.64
CA GLY A 71 1.50 -17.80 -2.07
C GLY A 71 2.33 -16.64 -1.55
N LEU A 72 3.41 -16.91 -0.82
CA LEU A 72 4.27 -15.87 -0.26
C LEU A 72 5.04 -15.11 -1.36
N ILE A 73 5.60 -15.81 -2.35
CA ILE A 73 6.31 -15.16 -3.47
C ILE A 73 5.36 -14.29 -4.30
N THR A 74 4.16 -14.80 -4.61
CA THR A 74 3.14 -13.99 -5.30
C THR A 74 2.73 -12.78 -4.46
N GLY A 75 2.61 -12.93 -3.14
CA GLY A 75 2.37 -11.83 -2.21
C GLY A 75 3.48 -10.75 -2.25
N ILE A 76 4.74 -11.17 -2.39
CA ILE A 76 5.89 -10.25 -2.57
C ILE A 76 5.78 -9.50 -3.90
N LEU A 77 5.48 -10.20 -5.00
CA LEU A 77 5.28 -9.56 -6.31
C LEU A 77 4.15 -8.52 -6.27
N LEU A 78 3.03 -8.83 -5.63
CA LEU A 78 1.91 -7.90 -5.52
C LEU A 78 2.21 -6.71 -4.58
N HIS A 79 3.23 -6.83 -3.71
CA HIS A 79 3.61 -5.75 -2.80
C HIS A 79 4.01 -4.48 -3.53
N GLY A 80 4.90 -4.58 -4.52
CA GLY A 80 5.38 -3.42 -5.25
C GLY A 80 4.26 -2.67 -5.97
N ALA A 81 3.39 -3.40 -6.67
CA ALA A 81 2.24 -2.80 -7.35
C ALA A 81 1.26 -2.15 -6.34
N SER A 82 0.92 -2.84 -5.25
CA SER A 82 0.06 -2.30 -4.18
C SER A 82 0.65 -1.02 -3.57
N PHE A 83 1.96 -1.03 -3.28
CA PHE A 83 2.67 0.10 -2.69
C PHE A 83 2.63 1.32 -3.60
N THR A 84 2.99 1.15 -4.88
CA THR A 84 2.97 2.21 -5.89
C THR A 84 1.57 2.80 -6.05
N LEU A 85 0.56 1.96 -6.26
CA LEU A 85 -0.80 2.43 -6.49
C LEU A 85 -1.38 3.17 -5.28
N VAL A 86 -1.01 2.81 -4.06
CA VAL A 86 -1.48 3.52 -2.85
C VAL A 86 -0.65 4.76 -2.59
N LEU A 87 0.68 4.64 -2.46
CA LEU A 87 1.52 5.73 -1.98
C LEU A 87 1.67 6.84 -3.02
N ILE A 88 2.00 6.48 -4.26
CA ILE A 88 2.21 7.48 -5.32
C ILE A 88 0.87 8.17 -5.67
N THR A 89 -0.23 7.41 -5.68
CA THR A 89 -1.56 8.02 -5.90
C THR A 89 -1.94 8.99 -4.79
N ALA A 90 -1.58 8.69 -3.52
CA ALA A 90 -1.81 9.62 -2.40
C ALA A 90 -0.98 10.91 -2.55
N GLN A 91 0.28 10.80 -2.98
CA GLN A 91 1.14 11.96 -3.25
C GLN A 91 0.57 12.83 -4.38
N ILE A 92 0.15 12.22 -5.49
CA ILE A 92 -0.49 12.91 -6.61
C ILE A 92 -1.79 13.59 -6.17
N TYR A 93 -2.59 12.90 -5.37
CA TYR A 93 -3.84 13.46 -4.84
C TYR A 93 -3.59 14.74 -4.03
N VAL A 94 -2.60 14.72 -3.14
CA VAL A 94 -2.23 15.88 -2.33
C VAL A 94 -1.72 17.01 -3.22
N ASP A 95 -0.85 16.69 -4.19
CA ASP A 95 -0.28 17.69 -5.10
C ASP A 95 -1.34 18.42 -5.94
N GLN A 96 -2.37 17.70 -6.38
CA GLN A 96 -3.49 18.26 -7.15
C GLN A 96 -4.47 19.10 -6.33
N ARG A 97 -4.49 18.94 -5.00
CA ARG A 97 -5.47 19.59 -4.11
C ARG A 97 -4.92 20.77 -3.34
N VAL A 98 -3.63 20.94 -3.30
CA VAL A 98 -2.95 21.96 -2.51
C VAL A 98 -2.43 23.06 -3.44
N ASP A 99 -2.57 24.32 -2.99
CA ASP A 99 -2.00 25.47 -3.67
C ASP A 99 -0.48 25.27 -3.93
N PRO A 100 0.04 25.64 -5.11
CA PRO A 100 1.46 25.48 -5.45
C PRO A 100 2.43 25.98 -4.38
N ALA A 101 2.11 27.10 -3.72
CA ALA A 101 2.93 27.66 -2.64
C ALA A 101 3.06 26.75 -1.41
N TRP A 102 2.10 25.81 -1.20
CA TRP A 102 2.04 24.94 -0.02
C TRP A 102 2.37 23.48 -0.32
N ARG A 103 2.56 23.10 -1.59
CA ARG A 103 2.78 21.70 -2.01
C ARG A 103 3.92 21.04 -1.25
N GLY A 104 5.07 21.71 -1.10
CA GLY A 104 6.21 21.16 -0.38
C GLY A 104 5.88 20.83 1.09
N ARG A 105 5.15 21.71 1.77
CA ARG A 105 4.74 21.48 3.17
C ARG A 105 3.71 20.36 3.27
N ALA A 106 2.77 20.25 2.34
CA ALA A 106 1.77 19.20 2.31
C ALA A 106 2.40 17.82 2.05
N GLN A 107 3.37 17.74 1.14
CA GLN A 107 4.14 16.52 0.90
C GLN A 107 5.00 16.11 2.09
N ALA A 108 5.63 17.09 2.77
CA ALA A 108 6.38 16.84 3.99
C ALA A 108 5.46 16.31 5.11
N LEU A 109 4.26 16.88 5.27
CA LEU A 109 3.27 16.41 6.23
C LEU A 109 2.78 14.99 5.90
N LEU A 110 2.50 14.72 4.62
CA LEU A 110 2.12 13.37 4.17
C LEU A 110 3.23 12.35 4.48
N SER A 111 4.48 12.72 4.24
CA SER A 111 5.64 11.88 4.55
C SER A 111 5.81 11.66 6.06
N LEU A 112 5.58 12.68 6.88
CA LEU A 112 5.62 12.58 8.34
C LEU A 112 4.51 11.66 8.87
N VAL A 113 3.28 11.84 8.38
CA VAL A 113 2.13 11.02 8.79
C VAL A 113 2.34 9.57 8.36
N ASN A 114 2.78 9.32 7.14
CA ASN A 114 2.92 7.98 6.59
C ASN A 114 4.22 7.29 7.05
N GLY A 115 5.36 7.97 6.90
CA GLY A 115 6.68 7.45 7.24
C GLY A 115 7.02 7.52 8.74
N GLY A 116 6.47 8.50 9.46
CA GLY A 116 6.65 8.66 10.91
C GLY A 116 5.58 7.91 11.70
N PHE A 117 4.47 8.59 11.97
CA PHE A 117 3.42 8.06 12.83
C PHE A 117 2.79 6.77 12.30
N GLY A 118 2.52 6.69 10.98
CA GLY A 118 1.94 5.51 10.35
C GLY A 118 2.83 4.28 10.48
N ASN A 119 4.13 4.43 10.27
CA ASN A 119 5.08 3.33 10.46
C ASN A 119 5.24 2.96 11.94
N MET A 120 5.33 3.95 12.84
CA MET A 120 5.44 3.69 14.28
C MET A 120 4.25 2.86 14.79
N LEU A 121 3.03 3.34 14.55
CA LEU A 121 1.81 2.63 14.95
C LEU A 121 1.69 1.27 14.23
N GLY A 122 2.08 1.23 12.96
CA GLY A 122 2.10 0.01 12.17
C GLY A 122 3.06 -1.04 12.72
N TYR A 123 4.27 -0.66 13.13
CA TYR A 123 5.23 -1.59 13.74
C TYR A 123 4.79 -2.05 15.13
N LEU A 124 4.27 -1.15 15.96
CA LEU A 124 3.74 -1.50 17.29
C LEU A 124 2.55 -2.47 17.15
N GLY A 125 1.58 -2.13 16.29
CA GLY A 125 0.40 -2.97 16.08
C GLY A 125 0.72 -4.34 15.47
N THR A 126 1.58 -4.37 14.45
CA THR A 126 1.98 -5.66 13.84
C THR A 126 2.90 -6.47 14.74
N GLY A 127 3.72 -5.81 15.57
CA GLY A 127 4.56 -6.47 16.57
C GLY A 127 3.73 -7.14 17.66
N GLY A 128 2.74 -6.42 18.21
CA GLY A 128 1.80 -6.98 19.18
C GLY A 128 0.99 -8.14 18.59
N TRP A 129 0.50 -8.00 17.35
CA TRP A 129 -0.21 -9.06 16.65
C TRP A 129 0.67 -10.29 16.40
N PHE A 130 1.93 -10.07 16.00
CA PHE A 130 2.89 -11.14 15.82
C PHE A 130 3.14 -11.91 17.13
N ALA A 131 3.29 -11.21 18.25
CA ALA A 131 3.47 -11.83 19.54
C ALA A 131 2.27 -12.72 19.92
N LEU A 132 1.05 -12.30 19.64
CA LEU A 132 -0.16 -13.11 19.86
C LEU A 132 -0.26 -14.33 18.92
N CYS A 133 0.31 -14.23 17.72
CA CYS A 133 0.35 -15.33 16.76
C CYS A 133 1.51 -16.31 17.01
N THR A 134 2.46 -15.99 17.90
CA THR A 134 3.65 -16.79 18.16
C THR A 134 3.55 -17.40 19.55
N ALA A 135 3.56 -18.72 19.63
CA ALA A 135 3.55 -19.46 20.88
C ALA A 135 4.66 -20.51 20.88
N SER A 136 5.43 -20.61 21.97
CA SER A 136 6.50 -21.62 22.13
C SER A 136 7.50 -21.64 20.97
N GLY A 137 7.86 -20.48 20.42
CA GLY A 137 8.79 -20.35 19.30
C GLY A 137 8.23 -20.68 17.91
N THR A 138 6.95 -21.04 17.81
CA THR A 138 6.28 -21.34 16.53
C THR A 138 5.28 -20.26 16.21
N THR A 139 5.35 -19.70 15.00
CA THR A 139 4.42 -18.66 14.52
C THR A 139 3.34 -19.28 13.66
N ARG A 140 2.09 -18.98 13.97
CA ARG A 140 0.92 -19.32 13.15
C ARG A 140 0.79 -18.34 11.99
N TRP A 141 1.55 -18.56 10.92
CA TRP A 141 1.61 -17.67 9.76
C TRP A 141 0.24 -17.40 9.11
N PRO A 142 -0.66 -18.40 8.93
CA PRO A 142 -1.99 -18.14 8.41
C PRO A 142 -2.79 -17.14 9.25
N ALA A 143 -2.71 -17.24 10.58
CA ALA A 143 -3.40 -16.31 11.48
C ALA A 143 -2.77 -14.91 11.41
N PHE A 144 -1.43 -14.83 11.36
CA PHE A 144 -0.71 -13.56 11.27
C PHE A 144 -1.09 -12.78 9.99
N TRP A 145 -0.90 -13.40 8.83
CA TRP A 145 -1.19 -12.75 7.55
C TRP A 145 -2.68 -12.57 7.30
N GLY A 146 -3.52 -13.52 7.76
CA GLY A 146 -4.97 -13.41 7.69
C GLY A 146 -5.50 -12.22 8.47
N GLY A 147 -4.97 -11.96 9.67
CA GLY A 147 -5.31 -10.77 10.45
C GLY A 147 -4.92 -9.46 9.75
N LEU A 148 -3.74 -9.42 9.13
CA LEU A 148 -3.32 -8.25 8.33
C LEU A 148 -4.18 -8.06 7.08
N SER A 149 -4.58 -9.16 6.43
CA SER A 149 -5.52 -9.12 5.30
C SER A 149 -6.87 -8.55 5.70
N ALA A 150 -7.43 -9.02 6.83
CA ALA A 150 -8.69 -8.53 7.37
C ALA A 150 -8.62 -7.04 7.74
N ALA A 151 -7.54 -6.61 8.39
CA ALA A 151 -7.32 -5.20 8.71
C ALA A 151 -7.25 -4.34 7.45
N MET A 152 -6.53 -4.79 6.41
CA MET A 152 -6.46 -4.08 5.13
C MET A 152 -7.82 -4.07 4.40
N ALA A 153 -8.60 -5.16 4.47
CA ALA A 153 -9.95 -5.21 3.92
C ALA A 153 -10.88 -4.21 4.63
N ALA A 154 -10.79 -4.08 5.96
CA ALA A 154 -11.53 -3.07 6.71
C ALA A 154 -11.18 -1.64 6.26
N VAL A 155 -9.90 -1.35 6.03
CA VAL A 155 -9.45 -0.06 5.47
C VAL A 155 -10.01 0.17 4.07
N LEU A 156 -10.00 -0.85 3.21
CA LEU A 156 -10.58 -0.77 1.86
C LEU A 156 -12.09 -0.46 1.90
N VAL A 157 -12.84 -1.19 2.74
CA VAL A 157 -14.28 -0.96 2.91
C VAL A 157 -14.54 0.46 3.44
N PHE A 158 -13.82 0.86 4.48
CA PHE A 158 -13.90 2.23 5.02
C PHE A 158 -13.62 3.28 3.94
N PHE A 159 -12.57 3.09 3.15
CA PHE A 159 -12.24 3.99 2.04
C PHE A 159 -13.36 4.07 1.01
N LEU A 160 -13.91 2.93 0.58
CA LEU A 160 -14.98 2.89 -0.42
C LEU A 160 -16.26 3.58 0.03
N LEU A 161 -16.61 3.45 1.32
CA LEU A 161 -17.78 4.05 1.93
C LEU A 161 -17.59 5.55 2.21
N SER A 162 -16.41 5.93 2.68
CA SER A 162 -16.11 7.32 3.09
C SER A 162 -15.74 8.22 1.92
N TYR A 163 -15.12 7.68 0.87
CA TYR A 163 -14.68 8.47 -0.27
C TYR A 163 -15.83 8.81 -1.20
N ARG A 164 -16.52 9.90 -0.93
CA ARG A 164 -17.48 10.54 -1.83
C ARG A 164 -16.68 11.43 -2.77
N GLY A 165 -16.28 10.91 -3.94
CA GLY A 165 -15.57 11.68 -4.96
C GLY A 165 -16.38 12.89 -5.39
N ARG A 166 -16.04 14.09 -4.93
CA ARG A 166 -16.49 15.30 -5.58
C ARG A 166 -15.86 15.35 -6.97
N SER A 167 -16.68 15.33 -8.00
CA SER A 167 -16.27 15.79 -9.32
C SER A 167 -15.87 17.26 -9.16
N THR A 168 -14.58 17.54 -9.08
CA THR A 168 -14.10 18.90 -9.31
C THR A 168 -14.35 19.19 -10.77
N GLY A 169 -15.50 19.79 -11.08
CA GLY A 169 -15.63 20.54 -12.31
C GLY A 169 -14.50 21.57 -12.30
N LEU A 170 -13.58 21.44 -13.23
CA LEU A 170 -12.70 22.53 -13.58
C LEU A 170 -13.61 23.71 -13.91
N SER A 171 -13.63 24.71 -13.04
CA SER A 171 -14.27 25.98 -13.39
C SER A 171 -13.59 26.47 -14.66
N PRO A 172 -14.33 26.79 -15.74
CA PRO A 172 -13.70 27.33 -16.93
C PRO A 172 -12.89 28.56 -16.53
N ALA A 173 -11.68 28.67 -17.03
CA ALA A 173 -10.85 29.85 -16.84
C ALA A 173 -11.68 31.09 -17.21
N PRO A 174 -11.63 32.20 -16.43
CA PRO A 174 -12.29 33.42 -16.78
C PRO A 174 -11.84 33.89 -18.18
N ALA A 175 -12.78 34.23 -19.02
CA ALA A 175 -12.51 34.75 -20.37
C ALA A 175 -11.55 35.95 -20.27
N PRO A 176 -10.57 36.07 -21.18
CA PRO A 176 -9.71 37.26 -21.19
C PRO A 176 -10.55 38.53 -21.34
N PRO A 177 -10.17 39.66 -20.72
CA PRO A 177 -10.87 40.91 -20.86
C PRO A 177 -10.89 41.31 -22.33
N ALA A 178 -12.08 41.68 -22.81
CA ALA A 178 -12.26 42.23 -24.15
C ALA A 178 -11.43 43.52 -24.27
N SER A 179 -10.54 43.53 -25.22
CA SER A 179 -9.69 44.66 -25.62
C SER A 179 -10.50 45.74 -26.39
#